data_8482b6a0d3257feda88fb2b7166cb1e3
#
_entry.id   8482b6a0d3257feda88fb2b7166cb1e3
#
_cell.length_a   1.000
_cell.length_b   1.000
_cell.length_c   1.000
_cell.angle_alpha   90.00
_cell.angle_beta   90.00
_cell.angle_gamma   90.00
#
_symmetry.space_group_name_H-M   'P 1'
#
loop_
_entity.id
_entity.type
_entity.pdbx_description
1 polymer ?
#
loop_
_entity_poly.entity_id
_entity_poly.type
_entity_poly.pdbx_seq_one_letter_code
_entity_poly.pdbx_strand_id
1 'polypeptide(L)'
;MSMFLEIVKAEYIENYSLRLFFNNGEVRIADLSASLNGQMFEPLKEKSFFKKFEIKFNTIEWGNGADFAPEYLYEISTPIPYNFDDTQDSMVADEG
;
A
#
# COMPACT_ATOMS: atom_id res chain seq x y z
N MET A 1 -2.04 -24.48 -7.76
CA MET A 1 -0.74 -23.94 -7.55
C MET A 1 -0.77 -22.65 -6.76
N SER A 2 0.02 -22.55 -5.76
CA SER A 2 -0.01 -21.33 -4.97
C SER A 2 0.99 -20.33 -5.53
N MET A 3 0.70 -19.08 -5.31
CA MET A 3 1.55 -17.98 -5.74
C MET A 3 1.91 -17.17 -4.51
N PHE A 4 3.18 -16.91 -4.34
CA PHE A 4 3.58 -16.04 -3.26
C PHE A 4 3.20 -14.61 -3.61
N LEU A 5 2.63 -13.92 -2.63
CA LEU A 5 2.27 -12.54 -2.83
C LEU A 5 3.52 -11.68 -2.89
N GLU A 6 3.53 -10.76 -3.84
CA GLU A 6 4.61 -9.80 -3.98
C GLU A 6 4.01 -8.45 -4.29
N ILE A 7 4.63 -7.41 -3.75
CA ILE A 7 4.24 -6.05 -4.09
C ILE A 7 5.15 -5.58 -5.20
N VAL A 8 4.57 -5.25 -6.34
CA VAL A 8 5.35 -4.88 -7.51
C VAL A 8 5.44 -3.37 -7.70
N LYS A 9 4.56 -2.62 -7.02
CA LYS A 9 4.55 -1.17 -7.11
C LYS A 9 3.79 -0.63 -5.91
N ALA A 10 4.14 0.56 -5.47
CA ALA A 10 3.44 1.21 -4.38
C ALA A 10 3.44 2.72 -4.63
N GLU A 11 2.34 3.37 -4.23
CA GLU A 11 2.18 4.81 -4.38
C GLU A 11 1.65 5.39 -3.08
N TYR A 12 2.17 6.53 -2.71
CA TYR A 12 1.69 7.23 -1.53
C TYR A 12 0.37 7.93 -1.87
N ILE A 13 -0.62 7.84 -0.98
CA ILE A 13 -1.89 8.49 -1.19
C ILE A 13 -2.03 9.69 -0.27
N GLU A 14 -2.16 9.43 1.03
CA GLU A 14 -2.32 10.49 2.01
C GLU A 14 -2.08 9.91 3.39
N ASN A 15 -1.72 10.74 4.33
CA ASN A 15 -1.50 10.33 5.72
C ASN A 15 -0.58 9.11 5.77
N TYR A 16 -1.08 7.94 6.20
CA TYR A 16 -0.30 6.71 6.26
C TYR A 16 -0.90 5.65 5.36
N SER A 17 -1.49 6.07 4.25
CA SER A 17 -2.14 5.17 3.32
C SER A 17 -1.33 5.05 2.04
N LEU A 18 -1.21 3.82 1.56
CA LEU A 18 -0.49 3.51 0.34
C LEU A 18 -1.39 2.71 -0.59
N ARG A 19 -1.23 2.95 -1.88
CA ARG A 19 -1.85 2.12 -2.90
C ARG A 19 -0.83 1.07 -3.30
N LEU A 20 -1.21 -0.19 -3.13
CA LEU A 20 -0.30 -1.30 -3.35
C LEU A 20 -0.75 -2.12 -4.54
N PHE A 21 0.19 -2.42 -5.42
CA PHE A 21 -0.06 -3.24 -6.60
C PHE A 21 0.59 -4.60 -6.37
N PHE A 22 -0.25 -5.62 -6.34
CA PHE A 22 0.22 -6.97 -6.07
C PHE A 22 0.44 -7.76 -7.35
N ASN A 23 1.28 -8.77 -7.28
CA ASN A 23 1.62 -9.57 -8.45
C ASN A 23 0.46 -10.41 -8.97
N ASN A 24 -0.62 -10.53 -8.21
CA ASN A 24 -1.81 -11.23 -8.67
C ASN A 24 -2.76 -10.31 -9.42
N GLY A 25 -2.35 -9.07 -9.68
CA GLY A 25 -3.16 -8.12 -10.42
C GLY A 25 -4.05 -7.23 -9.57
N GLU A 26 -4.11 -7.49 -8.28
CA GLU A 26 -4.96 -6.67 -7.41
C GLU A 26 -4.29 -5.37 -7.03
N VAL A 27 -5.10 -4.33 -6.94
CA VAL A 27 -4.66 -3.03 -6.42
C VAL A 27 -5.45 -2.78 -5.15
N ARG A 28 -4.75 -2.51 -4.07
CA ARG A 28 -5.38 -2.41 -2.75
C ARG A 28 -4.86 -1.18 -2.03
N ILE A 29 -5.68 -0.66 -1.12
CA ILE A 29 -5.31 0.49 -0.29
C ILE A 29 -5.01 -0.01 1.12
N ALA A 30 -3.84 0.29 1.60
CA ALA A 30 -3.43 -0.10 2.95
C ALA A 30 -3.29 1.16 3.81
N ASP A 31 -4.02 1.21 4.91
CA ASP A 31 -3.88 2.28 5.89
C ASP A 31 -3.00 1.72 7.01
N LEU A 32 -1.80 2.22 7.10
CA LEU A 32 -0.82 1.70 8.03
C LEU A 32 -0.77 2.46 9.36
N SER A 33 -1.69 3.40 9.57
CA SER A 33 -1.63 4.22 10.78
C SER A 33 -1.67 3.40 12.06
N ALA A 34 -2.41 2.30 12.07
CA ALA A 34 -2.51 1.45 13.25
C ALA A 34 -1.39 0.41 13.32
N SER A 35 -0.54 0.36 12.30
CA SER A 35 0.52 -0.64 12.23
C SER A 35 1.90 -0.09 12.60
N LEU A 36 2.00 1.21 12.87
CA LEU A 36 3.29 1.85 13.12
C LEU A 36 3.63 1.79 14.60
N ASN A 37 3.72 0.59 15.13
CA ASN A 37 4.02 0.35 16.53
C ASN A 37 5.40 -0.25 16.68
N GLY A 38 6.02 0.05 17.80
CA GLY A 38 7.33 -0.50 18.05
C GLY A 38 8.44 0.41 17.58
N GLN A 39 9.61 0.14 18.11
CA GLN A 39 10.75 1.02 17.90
C GLN A 39 11.16 1.16 16.44
N MET A 40 11.08 0.05 15.72
CA MET A 40 11.49 0.05 14.32
C MET A 40 10.59 0.91 13.45
N PHE A 41 9.32 1.03 13.83
CA PHE A 41 8.35 1.76 13.03
C PHE A 41 8.12 3.18 13.51
N GLU A 42 8.74 3.55 14.62
CA GLU A 42 8.56 4.89 15.16
C GLU A 42 8.93 5.99 14.17
N PRO A 43 10.07 5.88 13.44
CA PRO A 43 10.41 6.92 12.47
C PRO A 43 9.41 7.08 11.35
N LEU A 44 8.62 6.04 11.08
CA LEU A 44 7.64 6.10 10.00
C LEU A 44 6.45 6.98 10.35
N LYS A 45 6.29 7.33 11.61
CA LYS A 45 5.24 8.25 12.01
C LYS A 45 5.50 9.65 11.48
N GLU A 46 6.74 9.93 11.11
CA GLU A 46 7.08 11.17 10.44
C GLU A 46 6.73 11.00 8.97
N LYS A 47 5.77 11.78 8.49
CA LYS A 47 5.25 11.58 7.14
C LYS A 47 6.30 11.75 6.05
N SER A 48 7.24 12.66 6.26
CA SER A 48 8.29 12.85 5.27
C SER A 48 9.15 11.61 5.13
N PHE A 49 9.35 10.87 6.21
CA PHE A 49 10.08 9.61 6.16
C PHE A 49 9.21 8.50 5.61
N PHE A 50 7.94 8.48 6.02
CA PHE A 50 6.99 7.46 5.57
C PHE A 50 6.89 7.42 4.05
N LYS A 51 6.97 8.58 3.41
CA LYS A 51 6.83 8.66 1.97
C LYS A 51 8.05 8.10 1.21
N LYS A 52 9.14 7.84 1.91
CA LYS A 52 10.39 7.43 1.25
C LYS A 52 10.58 5.92 1.22
N PHE A 53 9.50 5.19 1.03
CA PHE A 53 9.58 3.74 0.92
C PHE A 53 10.15 3.35 -0.43
N GLU A 54 10.64 2.12 -0.50
CA GLU A 54 11.15 1.52 -1.73
C GLU A 54 10.63 0.11 -1.83
N ILE A 55 10.62 -0.43 -3.03
CA ILE A 55 10.27 -1.83 -3.21
C ILE A 55 11.56 -2.64 -3.15
N LYS A 56 11.67 -3.50 -2.15
CA LYS A 56 12.82 -4.38 -1.96
C LYS A 56 12.33 -5.73 -1.50
N PHE A 57 12.92 -6.77 -2.04
CA PHE A 57 12.58 -8.14 -1.63
C PHE A 57 11.08 -8.38 -1.72
N ASN A 58 10.48 -7.83 -2.79
CA ASN A 58 9.06 -8.06 -3.11
C ASN A 58 8.09 -7.40 -2.15
N THR A 59 8.54 -6.42 -1.38
CA THR A 59 7.64 -5.68 -0.49
C THR A 59 8.17 -4.26 -0.33
N ILE A 60 7.44 -3.46 0.46
CA ILE A 60 7.87 -2.10 0.74
C ILE A 60 8.81 -2.12 1.93
N GLU A 61 9.83 -1.30 1.85
CA GLU A 61 10.83 -1.21 2.90
C GLU A 61 11.28 0.24 3.01
N TRP A 62 11.61 0.65 4.22
CA TRP A 62 12.11 2.01 4.46
C TRP A 62 13.60 1.96 4.75
N GLY A 63 14.25 3.13 4.65
CA GLY A 63 15.70 3.19 4.76
C GLY A 63 16.28 2.71 6.07
N ASN A 64 15.47 2.65 7.13
CA ASN A 64 15.94 2.15 8.42
C ASN A 64 15.77 0.63 8.55
N GLY A 65 15.37 -0.05 7.48
CA GLY A 65 15.19 -1.50 7.51
C GLY A 65 13.80 -1.96 7.88
N ALA A 66 12.89 -1.04 8.20
CA ALA A 66 11.53 -1.44 8.53
C ALA A 66 10.81 -1.90 7.28
N ASP A 67 10.05 -2.97 7.40
CA ASP A 67 9.27 -3.48 6.27
C ASP A 67 8.02 -4.19 6.80
N PHE A 68 7.14 -4.54 5.88
CA PHE A 68 5.95 -5.33 6.18
C PHE A 68 5.90 -6.47 5.18
N ALA A 69 5.52 -7.66 5.65
CA ALA A 69 5.36 -8.78 4.74
C ALA A 69 4.22 -8.52 3.77
N PRO A 70 4.34 -8.94 2.50
CA PRO A 70 3.25 -8.73 1.54
C PRO A 70 1.93 -9.33 2.00
N GLU A 71 1.98 -10.49 2.66
CA GLU A 71 0.78 -11.15 3.14
C GLU A 71 0.07 -10.31 4.19
N TYR A 72 0.83 -9.68 5.06
CA TYR A 72 0.26 -8.81 6.07
C TYR A 72 -0.42 -7.60 5.42
N LEU A 73 0.27 -7.01 4.46
CA LEU A 73 -0.27 -5.84 3.76
C LEU A 73 -1.53 -6.20 2.98
N TYR A 74 -1.54 -7.38 2.39
CA TYR A 74 -2.71 -7.84 1.67
C TYR A 74 -3.89 -7.98 2.62
N GLU A 75 -3.65 -8.56 3.79
CA GLU A 75 -4.72 -8.83 4.74
C GLU A 75 -5.34 -7.57 5.30
N ILE A 76 -4.52 -6.56 5.62
CA ILE A 76 -5.07 -5.33 6.23
C ILE A 76 -5.59 -4.34 5.20
N SER A 77 -5.31 -4.56 3.93
CA SER A 77 -5.69 -3.62 2.89
C SER A 77 -7.08 -3.92 2.36
N THR A 78 -7.64 -2.94 1.64
CA THR A 78 -8.96 -3.05 1.05
C THR A 78 -8.82 -2.98 -0.46
N PRO A 79 -9.46 -3.87 -1.20
CA PRO A 79 -9.35 -3.83 -2.66
C PRO A 79 -10.03 -2.58 -3.22
N ILE A 80 -9.44 -2.05 -4.28
CA ILE A 80 -10.04 -0.94 -4.99
C ILE A 80 -11.05 -1.53 -5.96
N PRO A 81 -12.28 -1.01 -5.96
CA PRO A 81 -13.28 -1.53 -6.89
C PRO A 81 -12.80 -1.36 -8.32
N TYR A 82 -12.98 -2.38 -9.11
CA TYR A 82 -12.48 -2.37 -10.46
C TYR A 82 -13.09 -1.28 -11.32
N ASN A 83 -14.36 -1.01 -11.16
CA ASN A 83 -15.05 -0.04 -11.95
C ASN A 83 -14.87 1.35 -11.55
N PHE A 84 -14.07 1.54 -10.82
CA PHE A 84 -13.91 2.84 -10.29
C PHE A 84 -13.45 3.87 -11.29
N ASP A 85 -13.82 3.47 -11.86
CA ASP A 85 -13.50 4.06 -12.44
C ASP A 85 -13.40 4.65 -12.92
N ASP A 86 -13.50 4.53 -13.31
CA ASP A 86 -13.69 4.84 -13.73
C ASP A 86 -13.93 5.41 -13.80
N THR A 87 -14.18 5.54 -14.19
CA THR A 87 -14.73 5.94 -14.26
C THR A 87 -15.03 6.60 -13.84
N GLN A 88 -15.05 6.77 -14.16
CA GLN A 88 -15.63 7.17 -13.82
C GLN A 88 -15.69 7.72 -13.40
N ASP A 89 -15.41 7.95 -13.83
CA ASP A 89 -15.92 8.32 -13.53
C ASP A 89 -16.09 8.77 -13.17
N SER A 90 -15.94 8.89 -13.58
CA SER A 90 -16.56 9.06 -13.35
C SER A 90 -16.80 9.54 -12.88
N MET A 91 -16.67 9.82 -13.20
CA MET A 91 -17.29 9.97 -12.87
C MET A 91 -17.58 10.39 -12.49
N VAL A 92 -17.35 10.52 -12.86
CA VAL A 92 -18.01 10.65 -12.59
C VAL A 92 -18.39 10.96 -12.34
N ALA A 93 -18.14 11.12 -12.75
CA ALA A 93 -18.75 11.15 -12.54
C ALA A 93 -19.13 11.41 -12.28
N ASP A 94 -18.90 11.61 -12.64
CA ASP A 94 -19.57 11.59 -12.43
C ASP A 94 -19.93 11.70 -12.11
N GLU A 95 -19.69 11.79 -12.62
CA GLU A 95 -20.29 11.60 -12.44
C GLU A 95 -20.49 11.49 -12.12
N GLY A 96 -20.06 11.77 -12.58
CA GLY A 96 -20.32 11.37 -12.46
C GLY A 96 -20.47 11.37 -12.22
#